data_b5f87ad37c1cf6c7c86256699aa99720
#
_entry.id   b5f87ad37c1cf6c7c86256699aa99720
#
_cell.length_a   1.000
_cell.length_b   1.000
_cell.length_c   1.000
_cell.angle_alpha   90.00
_cell.angle_beta   90.00
_cell.angle_gamma   90.00
#
_symmetry.space_group_name_H-M   'P 1'
#
loop_
_entity.id
_entity.type
_entity.pdbx_description
1 polymer ?
#
loop_
_entity_poly.entity_id
_entity_poly.type
_entity_poly.pdbx_seq_one_letter_code
_entity_poly.pdbx_strand_id
1 'polypeptide(L)'
;MSGDRSTLARRERTALVETMRAAGPEAPTLCDGWTTRDLAAHLVVREFRPDAAAGVVLPVLASRMEELRLREAERPWDELLGKIGGGAPWYSPLRYVDRVANAAEYLVHHEDVRRAGEGWTPRDFDAEDLDRIWSIATTLCRVSLRRVPA
;
A
#
# COMPACT_ATOMS: atom_id res chain seq x y z
N MET A 1 -30.09 -3.60 -7.37
CA MET A 1 -28.66 -3.59 -7.72
C MET A 1 -27.89 -3.50 -6.42
N SER A 2 -27.30 -4.60 -5.98
CA SER A 2 -26.51 -4.64 -4.75
C SER A 2 -25.16 -4.02 -5.08
N GLY A 3 -24.96 -2.75 -4.70
CA GLY A 3 -23.65 -2.10 -4.81
C GLY A 3 -22.65 -2.94 -4.02
N ASP A 4 -21.50 -3.23 -4.62
CA ASP A 4 -20.41 -3.94 -3.97
C ASP A 4 -20.01 -3.17 -2.70
N ARG A 5 -20.44 -3.68 -1.54
CA ARG A 5 -20.11 -3.13 -0.22
C ARG A 5 -18.68 -3.51 0.20
N SER A 6 -17.77 -3.67 -0.76
CA SER A 6 -16.37 -3.87 -0.44
C SER A 6 -15.83 -2.61 0.25
N THR A 7 -14.95 -2.81 1.23
CA THR A 7 -14.33 -1.67 1.93
C THR A 7 -13.46 -0.87 0.96
N LEU A 8 -13.28 0.44 1.19
CA LEU A 8 -12.36 1.27 0.42
C LEU A 8 -10.98 0.60 0.29
N ALA A 9 -10.44 0.05 1.39
CA ALA A 9 -9.16 -0.67 1.37
C ALA A 9 -9.15 -1.84 0.37
N ARG A 10 -10.24 -2.60 0.27
CA ARG A 10 -10.33 -3.73 -0.64
C ARG A 10 -10.42 -3.26 -2.11
N ARG A 11 -11.21 -2.23 -2.37
CA ARG A 11 -11.31 -1.65 -3.72
C ARG A 11 -9.97 -1.07 -4.16
N GLU A 12 -9.29 -0.30 -3.30
CA GLU A 12 -7.97 0.27 -3.60
C GLU A 12 -6.91 -0.82 -3.83
N ARG A 13 -6.93 -1.89 -3.04
CA ARG A 13 -6.05 -3.06 -3.25
C ARG A 13 -6.24 -3.67 -4.64
N THR A 14 -7.48 -3.93 -5.02
CA THR A 14 -7.80 -4.52 -6.33
C THR A 14 -7.34 -3.59 -7.45
N ALA A 15 -7.69 -2.32 -7.37
CA ALA A 15 -7.32 -1.32 -8.38
C ALA A 15 -5.80 -1.12 -8.47
N LEU A 16 -5.08 -1.14 -7.34
CA LEU A 16 -3.61 -1.08 -7.32
C LEU A 16 -2.99 -2.27 -8.06
N VAL A 17 -3.47 -3.49 -7.79
CA VAL A 17 -2.99 -4.70 -8.48
C VAL A 17 -3.20 -4.62 -9.99
N GLU A 18 -4.36 -4.13 -10.43
CA GLU A 18 -4.66 -3.93 -11.85
C GLU A 18 -3.74 -2.87 -12.48
N THR A 19 -3.53 -1.74 -11.78
CA THR A 19 -2.64 -0.67 -12.22
C THR A 19 -1.18 -1.16 -12.32
N MET A 20 -0.69 -1.88 -11.31
CA MET A 20 0.65 -2.48 -11.33
C MET A 20 0.81 -3.49 -12.46
N ARG A 21 -0.21 -4.33 -12.70
CA ARG A 21 -0.17 -5.29 -13.80
C ARG A 21 -0.08 -4.61 -15.17
N ALA A 22 -0.81 -3.53 -15.37
CA ALA A 22 -0.79 -2.75 -16.60
C ALA A 22 0.53 -2.00 -16.79
N ALA A 23 1.09 -1.44 -15.71
CA ALA A 23 2.35 -0.69 -15.75
C ALA A 23 3.57 -1.59 -15.96
N GLY A 24 3.53 -2.83 -15.45
CA GLY A 24 4.67 -3.76 -15.46
C GLY A 24 5.62 -3.56 -14.29
N PRO A 25 6.55 -4.52 -14.05
CA PRO A 25 7.38 -4.54 -12.84
C PRO A 25 8.45 -3.44 -12.77
N GLU A 26 8.87 -2.89 -13.91
CA GLU A 26 9.96 -1.91 -14.01
C GLU A 26 9.46 -0.45 -14.13
N ALA A 27 8.14 -0.24 -14.02
CA ALA A 27 7.57 1.10 -14.10
C ALA A 27 7.99 1.94 -12.88
N PRO A 28 8.15 3.27 -13.04
CA PRO A 28 8.47 4.15 -11.93
C PRO A 28 7.33 4.26 -10.93
N THR A 29 7.67 4.68 -9.71
CA THR A 29 6.71 5.08 -8.68
C THR A 29 7.11 6.46 -8.13
N LEU A 30 6.24 7.11 -7.35
CA LEU A 30 6.61 8.31 -6.61
C LEU A 30 7.43 8.00 -5.33
N CYS A 31 7.57 6.74 -4.96
CA CYS A 31 8.50 6.32 -3.92
C CYS A 31 9.92 6.39 -4.49
N ASP A 32 10.73 7.32 -3.99
CA ASP A 32 12.05 7.62 -4.53
C ASP A 32 12.95 6.38 -4.65
N GLY A 33 13.45 6.14 -5.87
CA GLY A 33 14.29 5.00 -6.20
C GLY A 33 13.57 3.65 -6.32
N TRP A 34 12.24 3.59 -6.18
CA TRP A 34 11.48 2.34 -6.26
C TRP A 34 10.73 2.18 -7.59
N THR A 35 10.86 0.97 -8.14
CA THR A 35 9.99 0.49 -9.22
C THR A 35 8.67 -0.06 -8.65
N THR A 36 7.72 -0.35 -9.52
CA THR A 36 6.49 -1.07 -9.14
C THR A 36 6.78 -2.42 -8.50
N ARG A 37 7.86 -3.10 -8.91
CA ARG A 37 8.34 -4.36 -8.30
C ARG A 37 8.76 -4.14 -6.84
N ASP A 38 9.52 -3.10 -6.58
CA ASP A 38 9.98 -2.76 -5.23
C ASP A 38 8.81 -2.45 -4.31
N LEU A 39 7.85 -1.68 -4.82
CA LEU A 39 6.64 -1.34 -4.10
C LEU A 39 5.76 -2.56 -3.83
N ALA A 40 5.61 -3.46 -4.82
CA ALA A 40 4.88 -4.72 -4.65
C ALA A 40 5.54 -5.61 -3.58
N ALA A 41 6.87 -5.74 -3.61
CA ALA A 41 7.62 -6.47 -2.60
C ALA A 41 7.46 -5.87 -1.19
N HIS A 42 7.46 -4.54 -1.09
CA HIS A 42 7.17 -3.83 0.18
C HIS A 42 5.80 -4.20 0.75
N LEU A 43 4.76 -4.15 -0.07
CA LEU A 43 3.39 -4.48 0.35
C LEU A 43 3.28 -5.94 0.79
N VAL A 44 3.94 -6.87 0.09
CA VAL A 44 3.97 -8.28 0.49
C VAL A 44 4.69 -8.47 1.82
N VAL A 45 5.87 -7.88 1.99
CA VAL A 45 6.60 -7.97 3.27
C VAL A 45 5.78 -7.42 4.41
N ARG A 46 5.15 -6.26 4.22
CA ARG A 46 4.29 -5.65 5.22
C ARG A 46 3.16 -6.57 5.67
N GLU A 47 2.49 -7.27 4.75
CA GLU A 47 1.33 -8.10 5.06
C GLU A 47 1.68 -9.50 5.57
N PHE A 48 2.73 -10.10 5.02
CA PHE A 48 3.10 -11.49 5.28
C PHE A 48 4.19 -11.66 6.35
N ARG A 49 4.85 -10.57 6.74
CA ARG A 49 5.94 -10.57 7.71
C ARG A 49 5.65 -9.62 8.87
N PRO A 50 4.77 -10.04 9.80
CA PRO A 50 4.42 -9.21 10.96
C PRO A 50 5.62 -8.90 11.87
N ASP A 51 6.65 -9.77 11.86
CA ASP A 51 7.93 -9.53 12.52
C ASP A 51 8.70 -8.35 11.91
N ALA A 52 8.54 -8.13 10.60
CA ALA A 52 9.14 -6.99 9.91
C ALA A 52 8.30 -5.70 10.07
N ALA A 53 6.98 -5.81 10.19
CA ALA A 53 6.10 -4.65 10.42
C ALA A 53 6.47 -3.87 11.70
N ALA A 54 7.06 -4.52 12.70
CA ALA A 54 7.63 -3.86 13.87
C ALA A 54 8.80 -2.92 13.53
N GLY A 55 9.47 -3.12 12.38
CA GLY A 55 10.55 -2.28 11.89
C GLY A 55 10.14 -0.86 11.53
N VAL A 56 8.86 -0.63 11.28
CA VAL A 56 8.30 0.74 11.10
C VAL A 56 8.44 1.57 12.37
N VAL A 57 8.43 0.92 13.53
CA VAL A 57 8.52 1.56 14.86
C VAL A 57 9.94 1.50 15.43
N LEU A 58 10.72 0.48 15.07
CA LEU A 58 12.05 0.23 15.60
C LEU A 58 13.12 0.37 14.51
N PRO A 59 13.91 1.45 14.48
CA PRO A 59 14.93 1.69 13.46
C PRO A 59 15.96 0.55 13.29
N VAL A 60 16.23 -0.20 14.35
CA VAL A 60 17.14 -1.34 14.34
C VAL A 60 16.64 -2.49 13.43
N LEU A 61 15.35 -2.54 13.13
CA LEU A 61 14.76 -3.54 12.25
C LEU A 61 14.60 -3.06 10.80
N ALA A 62 14.94 -1.80 10.50
CA ALA A 62 14.79 -1.23 9.16
C ALA A 62 15.67 -1.95 8.13
N SER A 63 16.91 -2.30 8.47
CA SER A 63 17.82 -3.08 7.60
C SER A 63 17.27 -4.47 7.29
N ARG A 64 16.64 -5.11 8.28
CA ARG A 64 16.00 -6.41 8.08
C ARG A 64 14.78 -6.33 7.17
N MET A 65 13.99 -5.27 7.28
CA MET A 65 12.87 -5.02 6.36
C MET A 65 13.36 -4.88 4.93
N GLU A 66 14.44 -4.13 4.74
CA GLU A 66 15.01 -3.90 3.41
C GLU A 66 15.55 -5.21 2.81
N GLU A 67 16.27 -6.02 3.57
CA GLU A 67 16.71 -7.34 3.11
C GLU A 67 15.52 -8.23 2.69
N LEU A 68 14.45 -8.23 3.48
CA LEU A 68 13.24 -9.01 3.17
C LEU A 68 12.55 -8.49 1.92
N ARG A 69 12.49 -7.17 1.75
CA ARG A 69 11.93 -6.54 0.55
C ARG A 69 12.72 -6.94 -0.70
N LEU A 70 14.04 -6.85 -0.65
CA LEU A 70 14.91 -7.23 -1.77
C LEU A 70 14.72 -8.70 -2.16
N ARG A 71 14.68 -9.60 -1.18
CA ARG A 71 14.42 -11.03 -1.43
C ARG A 71 13.03 -11.28 -2.02
N GLU A 72 12.02 -10.57 -1.52
CA GLU A 72 10.67 -10.71 -2.05
C GLU A 72 10.57 -10.16 -3.47
N ALA A 73 11.32 -9.11 -3.81
CA ALA A 73 11.37 -8.54 -5.16
C ALA A 73 11.95 -9.50 -6.23
N GLU A 74 12.70 -10.53 -5.81
CA GLU A 74 13.22 -11.57 -6.73
C GLU A 74 12.13 -12.57 -7.20
N ARG A 75 10.95 -12.56 -6.58
CA ARG A 75 9.85 -13.48 -6.94
C ARG A 75 9.26 -13.14 -8.31
N PRO A 76 8.64 -14.14 -8.97
CA PRO A 76 7.87 -13.89 -10.18
C PRO A 76 6.83 -12.79 -9.97
N TRP A 77 6.69 -11.91 -10.96
CA TRP A 77 5.79 -10.75 -10.88
C TRP A 77 4.34 -11.12 -10.56
N ASP A 78 3.81 -12.14 -11.23
CA ASP A 78 2.44 -12.59 -11.01
C ASP A 78 2.23 -13.16 -9.61
N GLU A 79 3.26 -13.75 -8.99
CA GLU A 79 3.21 -14.23 -7.61
C GLU A 79 3.09 -13.06 -6.63
N LEU A 80 3.88 -11.99 -6.84
CA LEU A 80 3.79 -10.77 -6.02
C LEU A 80 2.40 -10.17 -6.10
N LEU A 81 1.88 -9.97 -7.32
CA LEU A 81 0.54 -9.42 -7.52
C LEU A 81 -0.55 -10.33 -6.94
N GLY A 82 -0.42 -11.64 -7.06
CA GLY A 82 -1.34 -12.62 -6.48
C GLY A 82 -1.38 -12.53 -4.95
N LYS A 83 -0.24 -12.37 -4.30
CA LYS A 83 -0.15 -12.18 -2.85
C LYS A 83 -0.85 -10.90 -2.41
N ILE A 84 -0.57 -9.77 -3.08
CA ILE A 84 -1.23 -8.49 -2.76
C ILE A 84 -2.74 -8.63 -2.92
N GLY A 85 -3.20 -9.19 -4.05
CA GLY A 85 -4.63 -9.36 -4.34
C GLY A 85 -5.35 -10.26 -3.33
N GLY A 86 -4.68 -11.31 -2.86
CA GLY A 86 -5.20 -12.22 -1.83
C GLY A 86 -5.31 -11.61 -0.43
N GLY A 87 -4.53 -10.56 -0.19
CA GLY A 87 -4.49 -9.84 1.08
C GLY A 87 -3.74 -10.56 2.20
N ALA A 88 -3.68 -9.90 3.35
CA ALA A 88 -2.97 -10.38 4.51
C ALA A 88 -3.46 -11.78 4.93
N PRO A 89 -2.55 -12.73 5.20
CA PRO A 89 -2.90 -14.06 5.62
C PRO A 89 -3.58 -14.05 6.99
N TRP A 90 -4.27 -15.14 7.32
CA TRP A 90 -5.06 -15.25 8.56
C TRP A 90 -4.25 -15.05 9.84
N TYR A 91 -2.96 -15.38 9.82
CA TYR A 91 -2.03 -15.23 10.96
C TYR A 91 -1.45 -13.81 11.06
N SER A 92 -1.64 -12.96 10.06
CA SER A 92 -1.12 -11.61 10.10
C SER A 92 -1.99 -10.70 10.96
N PRO A 93 -1.43 -10.04 11.97
CA PRO A 93 -2.19 -9.07 12.77
C PRO A 93 -2.71 -7.91 11.92
N LEU A 94 -2.08 -7.60 10.79
CA LEU A 94 -2.53 -6.57 9.86
C LEU A 94 -3.86 -6.89 9.17
N ARG A 95 -4.30 -8.16 9.21
CA ARG A 95 -5.66 -8.51 8.79
C ARG A 95 -6.73 -7.86 9.68
N TYR A 96 -6.39 -7.67 10.96
CA TYR A 96 -7.28 -7.13 11.99
C TYR A 96 -6.96 -5.68 12.35
N VAL A 97 -5.75 -5.22 12.00
CA VAL A 97 -5.35 -3.84 12.18
C VAL A 97 -6.15 -2.96 11.24
N ASP A 98 -6.65 -1.95 11.83
CA ASP A 98 -7.51 -0.88 11.39
C ASP A 98 -7.71 -0.77 9.87
N ARG A 99 -8.96 -0.87 9.47
CA ARG A 99 -9.41 -0.61 8.09
C ARG A 99 -8.89 0.72 7.55
N VAL A 100 -8.64 1.69 8.44
CA VAL A 100 -8.13 3.02 8.11
C VAL A 100 -6.67 2.95 7.68
N ALA A 101 -5.80 2.27 8.44
CA ALA A 101 -4.37 2.15 8.12
C ALA A 101 -4.16 1.38 6.80
N ASN A 102 -4.92 0.31 6.58
CA ASN A 102 -4.86 -0.44 5.32
C ASN A 102 -5.43 0.36 4.14
N ALA A 103 -6.52 1.12 4.34
CA ALA A 103 -7.06 1.98 3.30
C ALA A 103 -6.07 3.09 2.92
N ALA A 104 -5.41 3.70 3.91
CA ALA A 104 -4.36 4.70 3.67
C ALA A 104 -3.21 4.15 2.83
N GLU A 105 -2.69 2.98 3.21
CA GLU A 105 -1.58 2.31 2.53
C GLU A 105 -1.89 2.05 1.06
N TYR A 106 -3.03 1.41 0.78
CA TYR A 106 -3.40 1.09 -0.60
C TYR A 106 -3.76 2.33 -1.42
N LEU A 107 -4.43 3.32 -0.82
CA LEU A 107 -4.78 4.56 -1.49
C LEU A 107 -3.52 5.35 -1.90
N VAL A 108 -2.57 5.54 -0.96
CA VAL A 108 -1.34 6.28 -1.20
C VAL A 108 -0.50 5.58 -2.26
N HIS A 109 -0.23 4.29 -2.10
CA HIS A 109 0.60 3.55 -3.05
C HIS A 109 -0.06 3.34 -4.41
N HIS A 110 -1.39 3.33 -4.48
CA HIS A 110 -2.06 3.35 -5.78
C HIS A 110 -1.82 4.68 -6.50
N GLU A 111 -1.88 5.80 -5.78
CA GLU A 111 -1.54 7.11 -6.36
C GLU A 111 -0.05 7.23 -6.69
N ASP A 112 0.85 6.62 -5.93
CA ASP A 112 2.28 6.59 -6.22
C ASP A 112 2.58 5.93 -7.58
N VAL A 113 1.90 4.85 -7.90
CA VAL A 113 2.04 4.19 -9.22
C VAL A 113 1.35 5.00 -10.32
N ARG A 114 0.13 5.46 -10.09
CA ARG A 114 -0.64 6.18 -11.11
C ARG A 114 0.01 7.49 -11.54
N ARG A 115 0.54 8.24 -10.56
CA ARG A 115 1.05 9.60 -10.79
C ARG A 115 2.51 9.63 -11.22
N ALA A 116 3.23 8.53 -11.12
CA ALA A 116 4.58 8.43 -11.66
C ALA A 116 4.61 8.37 -13.19
N GLY A 117 3.50 7.95 -13.83
CA GLY A 117 3.35 7.97 -15.28
C GLY A 117 2.88 9.33 -15.80
N GLU A 118 3.19 9.60 -17.07
CA GLU A 118 2.68 10.79 -17.76
C GLU A 118 1.16 10.69 -18.01
N GLY A 119 0.48 11.83 -18.01
CA GLY A 119 -0.94 11.90 -18.39
C GLY A 119 -1.94 11.41 -17.34
N TRP A 120 -1.52 11.26 -16.08
CA TRP A 120 -2.46 10.92 -15.02
C TRP A 120 -3.52 12.02 -14.84
N THR A 121 -4.72 11.60 -14.44
CA THR A 121 -5.83 12.51 -14.13
C THR A 121 -6.34 12.24 -12.72
N PRO A 122 -6.92 13.24 -12.03
CA PRO A 122 -7.62 13.01 -10.77
C PRO A 122 -8.68 11.91 -10.92
N ARG A 123 -8.87 11.13 -9.89
CA ARG A 123 -9.95 10.13 -9.84
C ARG A 123 -11.21 10.74 -9.27
N ASP A 124 -12.34 10.31 -9.78
CA ASP A 124 -13.63 10.60 -9.18
C ASP A 124 -13.94 9.58 -8.07
N PHE A 125 -14.29 10.09 -6.91
CA PHE A 125 -14.78 9.33 -5.77
C PHE A 125 -16.20 9.77 -5.43
N ASP A 126 -17.03 8.86 -4.97
CA ASP A 126 -18.32 9.25 -4.40
C ASP A 126 -18.16 10.00 -3.07
N ALA A 127 -19.24 10.62 -2.59
CA ALA A 127 -19.20 11.43 -1.37
C ALA A 127 -18.78 10.62 -0.13
N GLU A 128 -19.20 9.35 -0.05
CA GLU A 128 -18.86 8.48 1.08
C GLU A 128 -17.36 8.14 1.10
N ASP A 129 -16.78 7.87 -0.06
CA ASP A 129 -15.34 7.61 -0.17
C ASP A 129 -14.53 8.88 0.06
N LEU A 130 -14.99 10.05 -0.41
CA LEU A 130 -14.33 11.34 -0.10
C LEU A 130 -14.29 11.62 1.40
N ASP A 131 -15.38 11.38 2.12
CA ASP A 131 -15.43 11.56 3.58
C ASP A 131 -14.45 10.60 4.29
N ARG A 132 -14.35 9.36 3.82
CA ARG A 132 -13.39 8.38 4.34
C ARG A 132 -11.94 8.79 4.06
N ILE A 133 -11.64 9.22 2.84
CA ILE A 133 -10.31 9.70 2.43
C ILE A 133 -9.92 10.93 3.26
N TRP A 134 -10.85 11.87 3.46
CA TRP A 134 -10.63 13.02 4.31
C TRP A 134 -10.32 12.65 5.77
N SER A 135 -11.07 11.70 6.32
CA SER A 135 -10.83 11.17 7.66
C SER A 135 -9.44 10.53 7.79
N ILE A 136 -9.03 9.75 6.78
CA ILE A 136 -7.69 9.14 6.71
C ILE A 136 -6.61 10.23 6.68
N ALA A 137 -6.74 11.17 5.77
CA ALA A 137 -5.77 12.25 5.58
C ALA A 137 -5.59 13.09 6.85
N THR A 138 -6.69 13.48 7.50
CA THR A 138 -6.65 14.24 8.75
C THR A 138 -6.02 13.47 9.90
N THR A 139 -6.26 12.15 9.96
CA THR A 139 -5.65 11.27 10.97
C THR A 139 -4.14 11.17 10.75
N LEU A 140 -3.69 10.92 9.52
CA LEU A 140 -2.27 10.87 9.17
C LEU A 140 -1.56 12.19 9.47
N CYS A 141 -2.16 13.32 9.09
CA CYS A 141 -1.61 14.65 9.38
C CYS A 141 -1.43 14.87 10.89
N ARG A 142 -2.42 14.52 11.71
CA ARG A 142 -2.35 14.67 13.16
C ARG A 142 -1.22 13.82 13.76
N VAL A 143 -1.04 12.59 13.29
CA VAL A 143 0.02 11.70 13.76
C VAL A 143 1.40 12.21 13.34
N SER A 144 1.54 12.65 12.09
CA SER A 144 2.80 13.16 11.55
C SER A 144 3.23 14.47 12.23
N LEU A 145 2.30 15.39 12.45
CA LEU A 145 2.58 16.66 13.12
C LEU A 145 3.01 16.50 14.58
N ARG A 146 2.58 15.45 15.28
CA ARG A 146 3.04 15.15 16.64
C ARG A 146 4.52 14.76 16.72
N ARG A 147 5.13 14.39 15.60
CA ARG A 147 6.53 13.96 15.51
C ARG A 147 7.47 15.10 15.07
N VAL A 148 6.93 16.27 14.74
CA VAL A 148 7.73 17.44 14.38
C VAL A 148 8.09 18.15 15.70
N PRO A 149 9.39 18.25 16.07
CA PRO A 149 9.80 19.01 17.22
C PRO A 149 9.50 20.49 16.98
N ALA A 150 9.02 21.18 18.04
CA ALA A 150 8.77 22.62 18.02
C ALA A 150 10.09 23.40 17.96
#